data_4e6d8505d44583c79c38300574157846
#
_entry.id   4e6d8505d44583c79c38300574157846
#
_cell.length_a   1.000
_cell.length_b   1.000
_cell.length_c   1.000
_cell.angle_alpha   90.00
_cell.angle_beta   90.00
_cell.angle_gamma   90.00
#
_symmetry.space_group_name_H-M   'P 1'
#
loop_
_entity.id
_entity.type
_entity.pdbx_description
1 polymer ?
#
loop_
_entity_poly.entity_id
_entity_poly.type
_entity_poly.pdbx_seq_one_letter_code
_entity_poly.pdbx_strand_id
1 'polypeptide(L)'
;MLNILATLLIFLIVLMIYLHIQYHLKVNNTLEHYSVNEYKKDNINKICQMKQPFSFLYKNQDLLNILNFKNLNKHFKKEYLQIRKKSEDIYLPMSVERSMKLFRKDVSNNYYSENNGVFLKNTDLLKYFKNNNVLSPNLVSNSKYDMILGTKDSNSKLKYNLFYRNFYYVTDGKCVIRLLTPENKNQLNINKNYDIFEYNSNIDCFSDDFNKKYLDVTLSKGDILFIPPYWLYSIKFLENSIVTSFHYGSYLSNISIIPDVLKHLVQKQNISLKLK
;
A
#
# COMPACT_ATOMS: atom_id res chain seq x y z
N MET A 1 -47.09 0.01 18.47
CA MET A 1 -45.97 -0.80 18.95
C MET A 1 -45.02 -1.20 17.83
N LEU A 2 -45.46 -1.81 16.73
CA LEU A 2 -44.61 -2.26 15.63
C LEU A 2 -43.76 -1.11 15.03
N ASN A 3 -44.34 0.07 14.81
CA ASN A 3 -43.64 1.25 14.28
C ASN A 3 -42.54 1.78 15.22
N ILE A 4 -42.77 1.74 16.54
CA ILE A 4 -41.77 2.17 17.53
C ILE A 4 -40.59 1.20 17.54
N LEU A 5 -40.85 -0.10 17.50
CA LEU A 5 -39.80 -1.12 17.43
C LEU A 5 -38.96 -1.00 16.15
N ALA A 6 -39.61 -0.78 15.01
CA ALA A 6 -38.93 -0.56 13.72
C ALA A 6 -38.07 0.71 13.76
N THR A 7 -38.56 1.81 14.29
CA THR A 7 -37.82 3.05 14.47
C THR A 7 -36.60 2.87 15.36
N LEU A 8 -36.74 2.16 16.47
CA LEU A 8 -35.63 1.84 17.37
C LEU A 8 -34.57 0.98 16.70
N LEU A 9 -34.97 -0.03 15.92
CA LEU A 9 -34.06 -0.88 15.17
C LEU A 9 -33.26 -0.08 14.13
N ILE A 10 -33.94 0.77 13.38
CA ILE A 10 -33.28 1.65 12.39
C ILE A 10 -32.26 2.58 13.08
N PHE A 11 -32.65 3.19 14.19
CA PHE A 11 -31.77 4.05 14.99
C PHE A 11 -30.51 3.29 15.45
N LEU A 12 -30.64 2.07 15.96
CA LEU A 12 -29.51 1.25 16.40
C LEU A 12 -28.58 0.87 15.24
N ILE A 13 -29.13 0.55 14.06
CA ILE A 13 -28.34 0.26 12.86
C ILE A 13 -27.56 1.50 12.44
N VAL A 14 -28.20 2.66 12.35
CA VAL A 14 -27.54 3.92 11.96
C VAL A 14 -26.45 4.29 12.98
N LEU A 15 -26.75 4.16 14.27
CA LEU A 15 -25.76 4.41 15.33
C LEU A 15 -24.55 3.46 15.22
N MET A 16 -24.79 2.18 14.98
CA MET A 16 -23.72 1.20 14.78
C MET A 16 -22.83 1.58 13.58
N ILE A 17 -23.43 1.91 12.44
CA ILE A 17 -22.69 2.34 11.24
C ILE A 17 -21.87 3.61 11.55
N TYR A 18 -22.48 4.60 12.20
CA TYR A 18 -21.81 5.83 12.59
C TYR A 18 -20.58 5.57 13.48
N LEU A 19 -20.73 4.76 14.52
CA LEU A 19 -19.63 4.41 15.43
C LEU A 19 -18.49 3.70 14.69
N HIS A 20 -18.80 2.82 13.75
CA HIS A 20 -17.79 2.11 12.95
C HIS A 20 -17.06 3.04 11.98
N ILE A 21 -17.78 4.01 11.37
CA ILE A 21 -17.15 5.04 10.54
C ILE A 21 -16.19 5.87 11.39
N GLN A 22 -16.60 6.35 12.55
CA GLN A 22 -15.75 7.12 13.46
C GLN A 22 -14.54 6.31 13.92
N TYR A 23 -14.73 5.06 14.28
CA TYR A 23 -13.64 4.15 14.63
C TYR A 23 -12.64 3.97 13.49
N HIS A 24 -13.11 3.82 12.25
CA HIS A 24 -12.21 3.67 11.10
C HIS A 24 -11.44 4.95 10.80
N LEU A 25 -12.09 6.11 10.87
CA LEU A 25 -11.48 7.41 10.64
C LEU A 25 -10.52 7.84 11.76
N LYS A 26 -10.70 7.31 12.97
CA LYS A 26 -9.79 7.57 14.08
C LYS A 26 -8.39 7.06 13.72
N VAL A 27 -7.39 7.93 13.82
CA VAL A 27 -5.98 7.62 13.57
C VAL A 27 -5.19 7.59 14.88
N ASN A 28 -4.07 6.89 14.87
CA ASN A 28 -3.07 6.94 15.94
C ASN A 28 -1.87 7.74 15.43
N ASN A 29 -1.46 8.77 16.16
CA ASN A 29 -0.34 9.65 15.82
C ASN A 29 0.91 9.39 16.67
N THR A 30 0.93 8.29 17.44
CA THR A 30 2.13 7.90 18.20
C THR A 30 3.17 7.33 17.24
N LEU A 31 4.32 8.00 17.15
CA LEU A 31 5.41 7.64 16.24
C LEU A 31 6.26 6.52 16.85
N GLU A 32 5.71 5.33 16.91
CA GLU A 32 6.33 4.12 17.47
C GLU A 32 6.14 2.93 16.54
N HIS A 33 7.06 1.98 16.60
CA HIS A 33 7.04 0.74 15.84
C HIS A 33 7.31 -0.43 16.78
N TYR A 34 6.57 -1.51 16.57
CA TYR A 34 6.69 -2.73 17.37
C TYR A 34 7.18 -3.89 16.49
N SER A 35 8.06 -4.72 17.05
CA SER A 35 8.42 -6.01 16.46
C SER A 35 7.61 -7.11 17.14
N VAL A 36 7.00 -7.98 16.34
CA VAL A 36 6.13 -9.08 16.83
C VAL A 36 6.78 -10.42 16.50
N ASN A 37 6.96 -11.26 17.50
CA ASN A 37 7.60 -12.57 17.33
C ASN A 37 6.64 -13.65 16.82
N GLU A 38 5.35 -13.57 17.17
CA GLU A 38 4.32 -14.53 16.74
C GLU A 38 3.22 -13.88 15.93
N TYR A 39 2.97 -14.41 14.72
CA TYR A 39 1.96 -13.90 13.79
C TYR A 39 0.76 -14.85 13.59
N LYS A 40 0.14 -15.30 14.67
CA LYS A 40 -1.16 -15.99 14.58
C LYS A 40 -2.26 -15.00 14.17
N LYS A 41 -3.25 -15.46 13.41
CA LYS A 41 -4.33 -14.62 12.86
C LYS A 41 -5.01 -13.74 13.91
N ASP A 42 -5.33 -14.32 15.08
CA ASP A 42 -6.01 -13.60 16.16
C ASP A 42 -5.15 -12.51 16.78
N ASN A 43 -3.84 -12.76 16.92
CA ASN A 43 -2.89 -11.75 17.38
C ASN A 43 -2.78 -10.61 16.38
N ILE A 44 -2.61 -10.92 15.09
CA ILE A 44 -2.57 -9.90 14.03
C ILE A 44 -3.86 -9.08 14.01
N ASN A 45 -5.03 -9.72 14.17
CA ASN A 45 -6.31 -9.02 14.25
C ASN A 45 -6.33 -7.98 15.39
N LYS A 46 -5.85 -8.35 16.58
CA LYS A 46 -5.80 -7.46 17.74
C LYS A 46 -4.79 -6.32 17.56
N ILE A 47 -3.59 -6.63 17.09
CA ILE A 47 -2.51 -5.63 16.93
C ILE A 47 -2.88 -4.62 15.82
N CYS A 48 -3.47 -5.05 14.71
CA CYS A 48 -3.93 -4.13 13.66
C CYS A 48 -4.96 -3.10 14.18
N GLN A 49 -5.75 -3.45 15.21
CA GLN A 49 -6.72 -2.54 15.83
C GLN A 49 -6.06 -1.39 16.61
N MET A 50 -4.80 -1.55 17.04
CA MET A 50 -4.03 -0.48 17.71
C MET A 50 -3.69 0.66 16.76
N LYS A 51 -3.76 0.41 15.44
CA LYS A 51 -3.45 1.39 14.38
C LYS A 51 -2.06 2.01 14.53
N GLN A 52 -1.11 1.19 14.92
CA GLN A 52 0.32 1.52 14.98
C GLN A 52 1.11 0.62 14.03
N PRO A 53 2.20 1.10 13.43
CA PRO A 53 3.08 0.29 12.62
C PRO A 53 3.72 -0.84 13.44
N PHE A 54 3.75 -2.04 12.87
CA PHE A 54 4.49 -3.17 13.44
C PHE A 54 5.06 -4.07 12.34
N SER A 55 6.14 -4.75 12.64
CA SER A 55 6.77 -5.71 11.73
C SER A 55 6.95 -7.08 12.37
N PHE A 56 7.08 -8.09 11.52
CA PHE A 56 7.40 -9.45 11.92
C PHE A 56 8.06 -10.22 10.76
N LEU A 57 8.72 -11.32 11.07
CA LEU A 57 9.25 -12.23 10.06
C LEU A 57 8.11 -13.08 9.49
N TYR A 58 7.82 -12.95 8.20
CA TYR A 58 6.73 -13.67 7.53
C TYR A 58 7.27 -14.73 6.59
N LYS A 59 6.98 -15.99 6.88
CA LYS A 59 7.49 -17.13 6.12
C LYS A 59 6.53 -17.54 5.01
N ASN A 60 6.59 -16.84 3.86
CA ASN A 60 5.91 -17.24 2.63
C ASN A 60 6.96 -17.66 1.59
N GLN A 61 7.33 -18.93 1.61
CA GLN A 61 8.38 -19.49 0.76
C GLN A 61 8.04 -19.36 -0.73
N ASP A 62 6.78 -19.48 -1.12
CA ASP A 62 6.36 -19.38 -2.51
C ASP A 62 6.69 -17.99 -3.08
N LEU A 63 6.30 -16.93 -2.36
CA LEU A 63 6.60 -15.56 -2.78
C LEU A 63 8.11 -15.27 -2.76
N LEU A 64 8.83 -15.72 -1.73
CA LEU A 64 10.29 -15.52 -1.62
C LEU A 64 11.06 -16.19 -2.76
N ASN A 65 10.60 -17.36 -3.20
CA ASN A 65 11.25 -18.12 -4.26
C ASN A 65 10.92 -17.56 -5.65
N ILE A 66 9.71 -17.06 -5.86
CA ILE A 66 9.24 -16.64 -7.18
C ILE A 66 9.60 -15.18 -7.45
N LEU A 67 9.35 -14.29 -6.48
CA LEU A 67 9.50 -12.84 -6.65
C LEU A 67 10.89 -12.37 -6.23
N ASN A 68 11.85 -12.58 -7.12
CA ASN A 68 13.20 -12.02 -7.03
C ASN A 68 13.63 -11.51 -8.41
N PHE A 69 14.59 -10.58 -8.45
CA PHE A 69 15.07 -9.96 -9.70
C PHE A 69 15.56 -10.97 -10.74
N LYS A 70 16.22 -12.06 -10.29
CA LYS A 70 16.72 -13.11 -11.17
C LYS A 70 15.58 -13.81 -11.89
N ASN A 71 14.54 -14.21 -11.18
CA ASN A 71 13.39 -14.90 -11.73
C ASN A 71 12.53 -13.98 -12.61
N LEU A 72 12.32 -12.72 -12.20
CA LEU A 72 11.62 -11.75 -13.02
C LEU A 72 12.29 -11.60 -14.39
N ASN A 73 13.61 -11.40 -14.40
CA ASN A 73 14.36 -11.25 -15.65
C ASN A 73 14.47 -12.56 -16.46
N LYS A 74 14.36 -13.73 -15.83
CA LYS A 74 14.44 -15.02 -16.53
C LYS A 74 13.10 -15.42 -17.16
N HIS A 75 12.00 -15.31 -16.41
CA HIS A 75 10.71 -15.92 -16.79
C HIS A 75 9.71 -14.91 -17.37
N PHE A 76 9.83 -13.61 -17.06
CA PHE A 76 8.82 -12.61 -17.38
C PHE A 76 9.34 -11.47 -18.27
N LYS A 77 10.40 -11.68 -19.04
CA LYS A 77 11.09 -10.65 -19.86
C LYS A 77 10.17 -9.79 -20.73
N LYS A 78 9.15 -10.42 -21.32
CA LYS A 78 8.23 -9.78 -22.26
C LYS A 78 7.03 -9.11 -21.59
N GLU A 79 6.77 -9.43 -20.34
CA GLU A 79 5.66 -8.85 -19.56
C GLU A 79 5.96 -7.39 -19.19
N TYR A 80 4.91 -6.61 -18.91
CA TYR A 80 5.01 -5.18 -18.71
C TYR A 80 4.89 -4.81 -17.23
N LEU A 81 5.86 -4.04 -16.76
CA LEU A 81 5.86 -3.35 -15.47
C LEU A 81 5.44 -1.90 -15.67
N GLN A 82 4.84 -1.30 -14.65
CA GLN A 82 4.54 0.12 -14.60
C GLN A 82 5.74 0.87 -14.00
N ILE A 83 6.44 1.62 -14.82
CA ILE A 83 7.60 2.40 -14.40
C ILE A 83 7.18 3.85 -14.15
N ARG A 84 7.67 4.40 -13.06
CA ARG A 84 7.42 5.78 -12.67
C ARG A 84 8.73 6.50 -12.39
N LYS A 85 8.82 7.74 -12.87
CA LYS A 85 9.85 8.66 -12.44
C LYS A 85 9.38 9.38 -11.17
N LYS A 86 10.24 9.51 -10.18
CA LYS A 86 9.91 10.10 -8.88
C LYS A 86 9.26 11.50 -8.97
N SER A 87 9.70 12.32 -9.92
CA SER A 87 9.17 13.68 -10.15
C SER A 87 7.81 13.72 -10.87
N GLU A 88 7.32 12.60 -11.40
CA GLU A 88 6.15 12.56 -12.28
C GLU A 88 5.01 11.72 -11.67
N ASP A 89 3.77 12.02 -12.07
CA ASP A 89 2.58 11.25 -11.62
C ASP A 89 2.13 10.20 -12.64
N ILE A 90 2.88 10.08 -13.74
CA ILE A 90 2.53 9.19 -14.86
C ILE A 90 3.25 7.86 -14.70
N TYR A 91 2.53 6.77 -14.98
CA TYR A 91 3.08 5.43 -15.12
C TYR A 91 3.29 5.10 -16.58
N LEU A 92 4.47 4.60 -16.93
CA LEU A 92 4.82 4.17 -18.27
C LEU A 92 4.94 2.65 -18.30
N PRO A 93 4.11 1.95 -19.11
CA PRO A 93 4.24 0.51 -19.27
C PRO A 93 5.52 0.19 -20.03
N MET A 94 6.38 -0.64 -19.44
CA MET A 94 7.67 -1.03 -20.02
C MET A 94 7.90 -2.52 -19.78
N SER A 95 8.42 -3.24 -20.79
CA SER A 95 8.74 -4.66 -20.60
C SER A 95 9.78 -4.85 -19.50
N VAL A 96 9.71 -5.97 -18.77
CA VAL A 96 10.67 -6.30 -17.69
C VAL A 96 12.10 -6.15 -18.17
N GLU A 97 12.42 -6.65 -19.36
CA GLU A 97 13.77 -6.54 -19.93
C GLU A 97 14.22 -5.09 -20.10
N ARG A 98 13.36 -4.22 -20.64
CA ARG A 98 13.65 -2.79 -20.81
C ARG A 98 13.74 -2.07 -19.46
N SER A 99 12.86 -2.41 -18.54
CA SER A 99 12.87 -1.87 -17.17
C SER A 99 14.18 -2.18 -16.45
N MET A 100 14.68 -3.42 -16.56
CA MET A 100 15.97 -3.81 -15.98
C MET A 100 17.15 -3.09 -16.64
N LYS A 101 17.08 -2.82 -17.95
CA LYS A 101 18.09 -2.00 -18.64
C LYS A 101 18.05 -0.54 -18.21
N LEU A 102 16.84 0.03 -18.04
CA LEU A 102 16.65 1.39 -17.52
C LEU A 102 17.24 1.50 -16.11
N PHE A 103 16.86 0.61 -15.20
CA PHE A 103 17.34 0.61 -13.82
C PHE A 103 18.88 0.53 -13.70
N ARG A 104 19.54 -0.21 -14.58
CA ARG A 104 21.03 -0.26 -14.61
C ARG A 104 21.68 1.02 -15.13
N LYS A 105 20.98 1.78 -15.98
CA LYS A 105 21.47 3.02 -16.58
C LYS A 105 21.10 4.27 -15.77
N ASP A 106 20.17 4.15 -14.84
CA ASP A 106 19.69 5.28 -14.03
C ASP A 106 20.69 5.61 -12.92
N VAL A 107 21.68 6.43 -13.25
CA VAL A 107 22.68 6.92 -12.29
C VAL A 107 22.05 7.84 -11.24
N SER A 108 20.95 8.49 -11.58
CA SER A 108 20.26 9.46 -10.71
C SER A 108 19.24 8.82 -9.76
N ASN A 109 19.03 7.51 -9.87
CA ASN A 109 18.11 6.72 -9.02
C ASN A 109 16.68 7.28 -8.95
N ASN A 110 16.20 7.82 -10.07
CA ASN A 110 14.90 8.49 -10.16
C ASN A 110 13.74 7.57 -10.53
N TYR A 111 14.03 6.35 -10.99
CA TYR A 111 13.01 5.43 -11.47
C TYR A 111 12.78 4.29 -10.50
N TYR A 112 11.51 3.94 -10.35
CA TYR A 112 11.06 2.76 -9.64
C TYR A 112 9.80 2.21 -10.32
N SER A 113 9.39 1.01 -9.94
CA SER A 113 8.18 0.37 -10.46
C SER A 113 7.18 0.15 -9.35
N GLU A 114 5.92 0.49 -9.58
CA GLU A 114 4.78 0.20 -8.70
C GLU A 114 3.49 0.17 -9.52
N ASN A 115 2.37 -0.18 -8.89
CA ASN A 115 1.07 -0.35 -9.53
C ASN A 115 1.06 -1.48 -10.57
N ASN A 116 1.73 -2.59 -10.23
CA ASN A 116 1.93 -3.77 -11.06
C ASN A 116 0.83 -4.84 -10.90
N GLY A 117 -0.37 -4.48 -10.43
CA GLY A 117 -1.47 -5.43 -10.25
C GLY A 117 -1.87 -6.14 -11.55
N VAL A 118 -1.79 -5.47 -12.69
CA VAL A 118 -2.04 -6.05 -14.03
C VAL A 118 -0.97 -7.08 -14.36
N PHE A 119 0.30 -6.78 -14.10
CA PHE A 119 1.41 -7.73 -14.26
C PHE A 119 1.16 -9.00 -13.44
N LEU A 120 0.82 -8.86 -12.16
CA LEU A 120 0.54 -10.00 -11.28
C LEU A 120 -0.61 -10.88 -11.80
N LYS A 121 -1.62 -10.26 -12.41
CA LYS A 121 -2.76 -10.97 -13.01
C LYS A 121 -2.37 -11.71 -14.29
N ASN A 122 -1.65 -11.05 -15.19
CA ASN A 122 -1.27 -11.61 -16.50
C ASN A 122 -0.25 -12.75 -16.39
N THR A 123 0.56 -12.74 -15.31
CA THR A 123 1.59 -13.76 -15.05
C THR A 123 1.13 -14.87 -14.10
N ASP A 124 -0.16 -14.93 -13.74
CA ASP A 124 -0.72 -15.86 -12.75
C ASP A 124 -0.06 -15.82 -11.36
N LEU A 125 0.78 -14.82 -11.10
CA LEU A 125 1.43 -14.63 -9.80
C LEU A 125 0.45 -14.26 -8.70
N LEU A 126 -0.71 -13.70 -9.08
CA LEU A 126 -1.76 -13.27 -8.15
C LEU A 126 -2.24 -14.40 -7.22
N LYS A 127 -2.18 -15.67 -7.68
CA LYS A 127 -2.55 -16.84 -6.86
C LYS A 127 -1.73 -16.96 -5.57
N TYR A 128 -0.44 -16.61 -5.60
CA TYR A 128 0.44 -16.68 -4.43
C TYR A 128 0.15 -15.58 -3.40
N PHE A 129 -0.49 -14.48 -3.84
CA PHE A 129 -0.93 -13.40 -2.94
C PHE A 129 -2.26 -13.73 -2.24
N LYS A 130 -3.12 -14.52 -2.86
CA LYS A 130 -4.46 -14.84 -2.31
C LYS A 130 -4.43 -15.82 -1.15
N ASN A 131 -3.38 -16.62 -1.02
CA ASN A 131 -3.28 -17.67 0.00
C ASN A 131 -2.80 -17.17 1.38
N ASN A 132 -3.00 -15.87 1.70
CA ASN A 132 -2.49 -15.26 2.91
C ASN A 132 -3.59 -14.94 3.93
N ASN A 133 -4.27 -15.98 4.43
CA ASN A 133 -5.38 -15.86 5.37
C ASN A 133 -5.00 -15.19 6.71
N VAL A 134 -3.72 -15.23 7.09
CA VAL A 134 -3.22 -14.61 8.32
C VAL A 134 -3.28 -13.08 8.25
N LEU A 135 -2.99 -12.50 7.08
CA LEU A 135 -2.94 -11.05 6.87
C LEU A 135 -4.33 -10.43 6.68
N SER A 136 -5.26 -11.20 6.13
CA SER A 136 -6.60 -10.71 5.81
C SER A 136 -7.47 -10.53 7.07
N PRO A 137 -8.33 -9.49 7.14
CA PRO A 137 -9.35 -9.40 8.18
C PRO A 137 -10.40 -10.52 8.03
N ASN A 138 -11.23 -10.72 9.06
CA ASN A 138 -12.25 -11.78 9.02
C ASN A 138 -13.31 -11.54 7.93
N LEU A 139 -13.69 -10.29 7.68
CA LEU A 139 -14.69 -9.90 6.69
C LEU A 139 -14.02 -8.99 5.64
N VAL A 140 -13.41 -9.62 4.63
CA VAL A 140 -12.81 -8.92 3.50
C VAL A 140 -13.90 -8.57 2.48
N SER A 141 -14.00 -7.30 2.11
CA SER A 141 -14.87 -6.84 1.00
C SER A 141 -14.12 -6.71 -0.31
N ASN A 142 -12.89 -6.20 -0.24
CA ASN A 142 -12.02 -6.04 -1.39
C ASN A 142 -10.55 -6.22 -1.00
N SER A 143 -9.74 -6.59 -1.97
CA SER A 143 -8.28 -6.69 -1.81
C SER A 143 -7.58 -6.13 -3.04
N LYS A 144 -6.44 -5.47 -2.80
CA LYS A 144 -5.52 -5.02 -3.85
C LYS A 144 -4.13 -5.56 -3.52
N TYR A 145 -3.46 -6.10 -4.52
CA TYR A 145 -2.10 -6.62 -4.41
C TYR A 145 -1.21 -5.88 -5.38
N ASP A 146 0.01 -5.60 -4.97
CA ASP A 146 0.98 -4.91 -5.81
C ASP A 146 2.38 -5.45 -5.59
N MET A 147 3.26 -5.14 -6.52
CA MET A 147 4.68 -5.43 -6.47
C MET A 147 5.45 -4.15 -6.80
N ILE A 148 6.30 -3.72 -5.88
CA ILE A 148 7.08 -2.50 -5.96
C ILE A 148 8.54 -2.90 -6.13
N LEU A 149 9.21 -2.35 -7.15
CA LEU A 149 10.61 -2.62 -7.42
C LEU A 149 11.41 -1.33 -7.42
N GLY A 150 12.56 -1.37 -6.82
CA GLY A 150 13.52 -0.27 -6.86
C GLY A 150 14.95 -0.75 -6.89
N THR A 151 15.82 0.10 -7.39
CA THR A 151 17.27 -0.10 -7.36
C THR A 151 17.87 0.60 -6.15
N LYS A 152 19.10 0.25 -5.84
CA LYS A 152 19.85 0.89 -4.76
C LYS A 152 19.73 2.41 -4.83
N ASP A 153 19.46 3.01 -3.68
CA ASP A 153 19.31 4.46 -3.45
C ASP A 153 18.11 5.13 -4.15
N SER A 154 17.32 4.40 -4.95
CA SER A 154 16.05 4.93 -5.43
C SER A 154 15.01 4.97 -4.30
N ASN A 155 14.02 5.86 -4.39
CA ASN A 155 12.93 5.92 -3.43
C ASN A 155 11.58 6.20 -4.10
N SER A 156 10.52 5.68 -3.49
CA SER A 156 9.15 5.92 -3.92
C SER A 156 8.67 7.31 -3.51
N LYS A 157 7.59 7.80 -4.14
CA LYS A 157 6.88 8.99 -3.64
C LYS A 157 6.34 8.76 -2.22
N LEU A 158 6.28 9.83 -1.46
CA LEU A 158 5.59 9.87 -0.18
C LEU A 158 4.07 9.77 -0.43
N LYS A 159 3.40 8.79 0.16
CA LYS A 159 1.97 8.52 -0.07
C LYS A 159 1.30 7.86 1.14
N TYR A 160 -0.03 7.78 1.13
CA TYR A 160 -0.79 7.00 2.10
C TYR A 160 -1.91 6.20 1.44
N ASN A 161 -2.42 5.20 2.14
CA ASN A 161 -3.51 4.33 1.71
C ASN A 161 -4.74 4.47 2.60
N LEU A 162 -5.91 4.24 2.01
CA LEU A 162 -7.22 4.23 2.71
C LEU A 162 -7.65 2.82 3.13
N PHE A 163 -6.99 1.77 2.66
CA PHE A 163 -7.34 0.40 3.00
C PHE A 163 -7.23 0.14 4.50
N TYR A 164 -8.12 -0.69 5.01
CA TYR A 164 -8.18 -1.05 6.43
C TYR A 164 -6.90 -1.71 6.93
N ARG A 165 -6.25 -2.55 6.08
CA ARG A 165 -4.95 -3.16 6.35
C ARG A 165 -4.03 -3.02 5.16
N ASN A 166 -2.80 -2.62 5.44
CA ASN A 166 -1.76 -2.47 4.44
C ASN A 166 -0.49 -3.17 4.96
N PHE A 167 -0.06 -4.20 4.27
CA PHE A 167 1.16 -4.93 4.58
C PHE A 167 2.16 -4.79 3.44
N TYR A 168 3.43 -4.61 3.78
CA TYR A 168 4.56 -4.49 2.85
C TYR A 168 5.58 -5.57 3.19
N TYR A 169 5.77 -6.51 2.29
CA TYR A 169 6.58 -7.69 2.46
C TYR A 169 7.79 -7.66 1.53
N VAL A 170 9.01 -7.74 2.07
CA VAL A 170 10.24 -7.76 1.28
C VAL A 170 10.49 -9.17 0.79
N THR A 171 10.35 -9.39 -0.52
CA THR A 171 10.60 -10.70 -1.14
C THR A 171 12.02 -10.84 -1.66
N ASP A 172 12.68 -9.73 -1.97
CA ASP A 172 14.08 -9.70 -2.41
C ASP A 172 14.74 -8.39 -1.98
N GLY A 173 16.00 -8.45 -1.55
CA GLY A 173 16.79 -7.29 -1.17
C GLY A 173 16.48 -6.71 0.21
N LYS A 174 16.77 -5.41 0.38
CA LYS A 174 16.65 -4.67 1.63
C LYS A 174 16.19 -3.23 1.38
N CYS A 175 15.28 -2.72 2.20
CA CYS A 175 14.78 -1.36 2.09
C CYS A 175 14.57 -0.70 3.46
N VAL A 176 14.44 0.62 3.46
CA VAL A 176 13.95 1.41 4.59
C VAL A 176 12.60 1.97 4.22
N ILE A 177 11.60 1.80 5.08
CA ILE A 177 10.32 2.46 4.95
C ILE A 177 10.26 3.59 5.97
N ARG A 178 10.23 4.84 5.46
CA ARG A 178 10.03 6.03 6.26
C ARG A 178 8.56 6.28 6.49
N LEU A 179 8.17 6.41 7.74
CA LEU A 179 6.79 6.57 8.19
C LEU A 179 6.60 7.93 8.82
N LEU A 180 5.47 8.59 8.51
CA LEU A 180 5.03 9.80 9.18
C LEU A 180 3.59 9.62 9.65
N THR A 181 3.28 10.27 10.77
CA THR A 181 1.94 10.24 11.36
C THR A 181 0.92 10.97 10.47
N PRO A 182 -0.36 10.58 10.52
CA PRO A 182 -1.43 11.17 9.71
C PRO A 182 -1.63 12.68 9.90
N GLU A 183 -1.25 13.25 11.04
CA GLU A 183 -1.33 14.69 11.32
C GLU A 183 -0.51 15.55 10.33
N ASN A 184 0.55 14.97 9.75
CA ASN A 184 1.41 15.66 8.78
C ASN A 184 0.75 15.91 7.42
N LYS A 185 -0.41 15.30 7.11
CA LYS A 185 -1.07 15.41 5.80
C LYS A 185 -1.31 16.83 5.34
N ASN A 186 -1.77 17.70 6.26
CA ASN A 186 -2.12 19.08 5.92
C ASN A 186 -0.90 19.94 5.57
N GLN A 187 0.29 19.51 6.01
CA GLN A 187 1.55 20.25 5.82
C GLN A 187 2.36 19.72 4.62
N LEU A 188 1.96 18.62 4.01
CA LEU A 188 2.75 17.91 3.00
C LEU A 188 2.16 18.00 1.58
N ASN A 189 1.23 18.94 1.33
CA ASN A 189 0.66 19.21 0.02
C ASN A 189 0.25 17.92 -0.72
N ILE A 190 -0.64 17.14 -0.12
CA ILE A 190 -1.08 15.87 -0.68
C ILE A 190 -1.91 16.10 -1.96
N ASN A 191 -1.41 15.57 -3.07
CA ASN A 191 -2.15 15.44 -4.30
C ASN A 191 -3.09 14.23 -4.23
N LYS A 192 -4.38 14.44 -4.52
CA LYS A 192 -5.41 13.39 -4.53
C LYS A 192 -5.75 13.05 -5.98
N ASN A 193 -5.14 12.00 -6.49
CA ASN A 193 -5.46 11.51 -7.82
C ASN A 193 -6.58 10.46 -7.73
N TYR A 194 -7.80 10.87 -8.00
CA TYR A 194 -8.96 9.97 -7.96
C TYR A 194 -9.06 9.06 -9.18
N ASP A 195 -8.33 9.30 -10.26
CA ASP A 195 -8.32 8.40 -11.43
C ASP A 195 -7.68 7.04 -11.09
N ILE A 196 -6.49 7.07 -10.49
CA ILE A 196 -5.76 5.86 -10.06
C ILE A 196 -5.95 5.55 -8.58
N PHE A 197 -6.78 6.32 -7.89
CA PHE A 197 -7.05 6.22 -6.45
C PHE A 197 -5.77 6.26 -5.61
N GLU A 198 -4.95 7.28 -5.86
CA GLU A 198 -3.66 7.49 -5.21
C GLU A 198 -3.59 8.85 -4.50
N TYR A 199 -3.00 8.85 -3.31
CA TYR A 199 -2.82 10.02 -2.46
C TYR A 199 -1.33 10.19 -2.17
N ASN A 200 -0.66 11.10 -2.90
CA ASN A 200 0.78 11.26 -2.84
C ASN A 200 1.21 12.72 -2.63
N SER A 201 2.46 12.91 -2.24
CA SER A 201 3.13 14.21 -2.17
C SER A 201 4.35 14.20 -3.07
N ASN A 202 4.66 15.36 -3.66
CA ASN A 202 5.89 15.56 -4.42
C ASN A 202 7.09 15.88 -3.52
N ILE A 203 6.87 15.99 -2.20
CA ILE A 203 7.95 16.24 -1.23
C ILE A 203 8.79 14.97 -1.10
N ASP A 204 10.10 15.13 -1.24
CA ASP A 204 11.05 14.07 -0.95
C ASP A 204 11.32 14.00 0.56
N CYS A 205 10.75 13.01 1.22
CA CYS A 205 10.96 12.85 2.65
C CYS A 205 12.36 12.31 3.01
N PHE A 206 13.19 11.90 2.03
CA PHE A 206 14.58 11.49 2.23
C PHE A 206 15.59 12.59 1.89
N SER A 207 15.15 13.79 1.52
CA SER A 207 16.03 14.94 1.32
C SER A 207 16.57 15.45 2.65
N ASP A 208 17.75 16.09 2.63
CA ASP A 208 18.41 16.66 3.80
C ASP A 208 17.59 17.82 4.41
N ASP A 209 16.80 18.51 3.59
CA ASP A 209 15.93 19.62 4.01
C ASP A 209 14.64 19.17 4.69
N PHE A 210 14.41 17.86 4.81
CA PHE A 210 13.17 17.34 5.38
C PHE A 210 13.15 17.46 6.91
N ASN A 211 12.30 18.34 7.43
CA ASN A 211 12.28 18.77 8.85
C ASN A 211 11.08 18.22 9.66
N LYS A 212 10.37 17.20 9.17
CA LYS A 212 9.28 16.60 9.93
C LYS A 212 9.77 15.41 10.74
N LYS A 213 9.09 15.12 11.86
CA LYS A 213 9.34 13.90 12.64
C LYS A 213 8.93 12.68 11.82
N TYR A 214 9.79 11.70 11.77
CA TYR A 214 9.58 10.45 11.06
C TYR A 214 10.12 9.26 11.84
N LEU A 215 9.71 8.08 11.41
CA LEU A 215 10.21 6.80 11.90
C LEU A 215 10.73 5.99 10.72
N ASP A 216 11.96 5.54 10.77
CA ASP A 216 12.57 4.69 9.76
C ASP A 216 12.55 3.23 10.23
N VAL A 217 11.93 2.38 9.42
CA VAL A 217 11.88 0.92 9.66
C VAL A 217 12.66 0.23 8.55
N THR A 218 13.77 -0.40 8.94
CA THR A 218 14.60 -1.19 8.01
C THR A 218 14.04 -2.60 7.91
N LEU A 219 13.80 -3.04 6.67
CA LEU A 219 13.26 -4.36 6.36
C LEU A 219 14.23 -5.10 5.43
N SER A 220 14.44 -6.37 5.73
CA SER A 220 15.21 -7.31 4.94
C SER A 220 14.31 -8.39 4.34
N LYS A 221 14.83 -9.17 3.42
CA LYS A 221 14.11 -10.29 2.81
C LYS A 221 13.45 -11.18 3.87
N GLY A 222 12.13 -11.35 3.76
CA GLY A 222 11.32 -12.12 4.71
C GLY A 222 10.60 -11.26 5.75
N ASP A 223 10.99 -10.01 5.92
CA ASP A 223 10.30 -9.10 6.85
C ASP A 223 9.03 -8.52 6.20
N ILE A 224 8.00 -8.38 7.01
CA ILE A 224 6.74 -7.73 6.63
C ILE A 224 6.43 -6.61 7.61
N LEU A 225 5.98 -5.47 7.08
CA LEU A 225 5.56 -4.30 7.85
C LEU A 225 4.07 -4.04 7.62
N PHE A 226 3.34 -3.87 8.71
CA PHE A 226 1.99 -3.29 8.69
C PHE A 226 2.07 -1.78 8.80
N ILE A 227 1.40 -1.09 7.86
CA ILE A 227 1.22 0.37 7.90
C ILE A 227 -0.27 0.66 8.05
N PRO A 228 -0.69 1.31 9.13
CA PRO A 228 -2.10 1.62 9.35
C PRO A 228 -2.69 2.54 8.26
N PRO A 229 -4.03 2.60 8.10
CA PRO A 229 -4.67 3.57 7.23
C PRO A 229 -4.24 4.99 7.55
N TYR A 230 -4.13 5.81 6.50
CA TYR A 230 -3.78 7.23 6.59
C TYR A 230 -2.35 7.58 7.00
N TRP A 231 -1.52 6.63 7.46
CA TRP A 231 -0.10 6.86 7.69
C TRP A 231 0.62 7.14 6.36
N LEU A 232 1.45 8.18 6.36
CA LEU A 232 2.27 8.49 5.20
C LEU A 232 3.52 7.61 5.22
N TYR A 233 3.93 7.14 4.06
CA TYR A 233 5.13 6.32 3.92
C TYR A 233 5.81 6.55 2.58
N SER A 234 7.11 6.33 2.56
CA SER A 234 7.93 6.22 1.36
C SER A 234 8.97 5.13 1.56
N ILE A 235 9.29 4.42 0.48
CA ILE A 235 10.24 3.29 0.50
C ILE A 235 11.54 3.75 -0.14
N LYS A 236 12.66 3.67 0.58
CA LYS A 236 14.01 3.84 0.05
C LYS A 236 14.67 2.47 -0.06
N PHE A 237 15.16 2.13 -1.23
CA PHE A 237 15.79 0.86 -1.50
C PHE A 237 17.28 0.95 -1.18
N LEU A 238 17.77 0.11 -0.26
CA LEU A 238 19.21 0.06 0.11
C LEU A 238 20.02 -0.79 -0.85
N GLU A 239 19.34 -1.66 -1.57
CA GLU A 239 19.85 -2.49 -2.65
C GLU A 239 18.72 -2.75 -3.66
N ASN A 240 19.01 -3.45 -4.75
CA ASN A 240 17.94 -3.85 -5.67
C ASN A 240 16.92 -4.72 -4.93
N SER A 241 15.71 -4.21 -4.75
CA SER A 241 14.74 -4.83 -3.85
C SER A 241 13.36 -4.93 -4.47
N ILE A 242 12.65 -5.98 -4.08
CA ILE A 242 11.24 -6.21 -4.42
C ILE A 242 10.44 -6.23 -3.13
N VAL A 243 9.47 -5.35 -3.06
CA VAL A 243 8.51 -5.25 -1.96
C VAL A 243 7.13 -5.57 -2.51
N THR A 244 6.47 -6.59 -1.98
CA THR A 244 5.08 -6.90 -2.31
C THR A 244 4.15 -6.25 -1.31
N SER A 245 3.02 -5.75 -1.77
CA SER A 245 2.03 -5.16 -0.88
C SER A 245 0.70 -5.88 -0.93
N PHE A 246 0.05 -5.95 0.23
CA PHE A 246 -1.26 -6.55 0.46
C PHE A 246 -2.16 -5.51 1.10
N HIS A 247 -3.23 -5.15 0.41
CA HIS A 247 -4.20 -4.18 0.89
C HIS A 247 -5.56 -4.85 1.01
N TYR A 248 -6.17 -4.74 2.19
CA TYR A 248 -7.48 -5.33 2.46
C TYR A 248 -8.45 -4.26 2.96
N GLY A 249 -9.62 -4.22 2.35
CA GLY A 249 -10.77 -3.46 2.84
C GLY A 249 -11.79 -4.37 3.51
N SER A 250 -12.48 -3.87 4.52
CA SER A 250 -13.66 -4.50 5.10
C SER A 250 -14.94 -3.77 4.64
N TYR A 251 -16.11 -4.40 4.76
CA TYR A 251 -17.37 -3.76 4.40
C TYR A 251 -17.56 -2.43 5.13
N LEU A 252 -17.31 -2.40 6.43
CA LEU A 252 -17.50 -1.20 7.25
C LEU A 252 -16.44 -0.13 6.96
N SER A 253 -15.19 -0.53 6.69
CA SER A 253 -14.16 0.44 6.31
C SER A 253 -14.45 1.08 4.97
N ASN A 254 -15.08 0.35 4.03
CA ASN A 254 -15.44 0.91 2.74
C ASN A 254 -16.56 1.95 2.85
N ILE A 255 -17.48 1.79 3.80
CA ILE A 255 -18.52 2.82 4.06
C ILE A 255 -17.85 4.16 4.44
N SER A 256 -16.80 4.14 5.24
CA SER A 256 -16.10 5.37 5.67
C SER A 256 -15.38 6.11 4.55
N ILE A 257 -15.04 5.43 3.45
CA ILE A 257 -14.35 6.01 2.28
C ILE A 257 -15.27 6.23 1.07
N ILE A 258 -16.60 6.03 1.24
CA ILE A 258 -17.59 6.26 0.16
C ILE A 258 -17.40 7.62 -0.53
N PRO A 259 -17.18 8.75 0.16
CA PRO A 259 -16.98 10.04 -0.51
C PRO A 259 -15.80 10.03 -1.49
N ASP A 260 -14.70 9.36 -1.15
CA ASP A 260 -13.53 9.25 -2.03
C ASP A 260 -13.78 8.28 -3.19
N VAL A 261 -14.50 7.18 -2.94
CA VAL A 261 -14.92 6.24 -3.99
C VAL A 261 -15.85 6.90 -5.01
N LEU A 262 -16.81 7.71 -4.55
CA LEU A 262 -17.70 8.45 -5.45
C LEU A 262 -16.93 9.44 -6.34
N LYS A 263 -15.96 10.16 -5.78
CA LYS A 263 -15.09 11.05 -6.56
C LYS A 263 -14.29 10.28 -7.61
N HIS A 264 -13.74 9.12 -7.25
CA HIS A 264 -13.05 8.24 -8.19
C HIS A 264 -13.97 7.82 -9.35
N LEU A 265 -15.20 7.38 -9.05
CA LEU A 265 -16.15 6.97 -10.09
C LEU A 265 -16.50 8.11 -11.03
N VAL A 266 -16.79 9.31 -10.50
CA VAL A 266 -17.09 10.51 -11.31
C VAL A 266 -15.90 10.91 -12.17
N GLN A 267 -14.68 10.92 -11.64
CA GLN A 267 -13.48 11.26 -12.40
C GLN A 267 -13.24 10.25 -13.53
N LYS A 268 -13.38 8.96 -13.26
CA LYS A 268 -13.23 7.89 -14.25
C LYS A 268 -14.24 8.01 -15.39
N GLN A 269 -15.50 8.35 -15.10
CA GLN A 269 -16.52 8.62 -16.12
C GLN A 269 -16.16 9.83 -17.00
N ASN A 270 -15.68 10.93 -16.39
CA ASN A 270 -15.29 12.14 -17.13
C ASN A 270 -14.11 11.88 -18.08
N ILE A 271 -13.15 11.04 -17.70
CA ILE A 271 -12.03 10.66 -18.56
C ILE A 271 -12.53 9.80 -19.73
N SER A 272 -13.40 8.84 -19.47
CA SER A 272 -13.96 7.98 -20.54
C SER A 272 -14.80 8.77 -21.56
N LEU A 273 -15.45 9.84 -21.14
CA LEU A 273 -16.21 10.77 -22.03
C LEU A 273 -15.29 11.64 -22.89
N LYS A 274 -14.11 12.02 -22.38
CA LYS A 274 -13.13 12.81 -23.15
C LYS A 274 -12.36 12.00 -24.19
N LEU A 275 -12.33 10.69 -24.05
CA LEU A 275 -11.63 9.76 -24.97
C LEU A 275 -12.54 9.20 -26.05
N LYS A 276 -13.83 9.52 -26.06
CA LYS A 276 -14.81 9.27 -27.12
C LYS A 276 -14.94 10.49 -28.02
#